data_af13227958a3f4e608fe530b174004ca
#
_entry.id   af13227958a3f4e608fe530b174004ca
#
_cell.length_a   1.000
_cell.length_b   1.000
_cell.length_c   1.000
_cell.angle_alpha   90.00
_cell.angle_beta   90.00
_cell.angle_gamma   90.00
#
_symmetry.space_group_name_H-M   'P 1'
#
loop_
_entity.id
_entity.type
_entity.pdbx_description
1 polymer ?
#
loop_
_entity_poly.entity_id
_entity_poly.type
_entity_poly.pdbx_seq_one_letter_code
_entity_poly.pdbx_strand_id
1 'polypeptide(L)'
;QQEPALRALLPDTYIVEGHWNGEHLGRKTATRPHEYKNPGFPAHFPRTRCVFADSVGFCELEKLARGRGEHPWIYKPFTCWLFPLELDGDKPCPPPVRQQDDPYRTAAYPGYATQVGCGRHDPEGLPWRLALEKELRYLAERSAEDSD
;
A
#
# COMPACT_ATOMS: atom_id res chain seq x y z
N GLN A 1 8.59 7.48 17.11
CA GLN A 1 9.95 7.01 17.41
C GLN A 1 10.11 5.59 16.94
N GLN A 2 11.16 5.37 16.16
CA GLN A 2 11.43 4.04 15.64
C GLN A 2 12.30 3.26 16.61
N GLU A 3 11.86 2.08 16.90
CA GLU A 3 12.59 1.18 17.75
C GLU A 3 13.91 0.70 17.11
N PRO A 4 14.93 0.38 17.90
CA PRO A 4 16.22 -0.09 17.37
C PRO A 4 16.12 -1.31 16.44
N ALA A 5 15.18 -2.23 16.70
CA ALA A 5 14.97 -3.41 15.85
C ALA A 5 14.47 -3.03 14.45
N LEU A 6 13.61 -2.02 14.34
CA LEU A 6 13.18 -1.49 13.04
C LEU A 6 14.33 -0.81 12.31
N ARG A 7 15.13 -0.03 13.01
CA ARG A 7 16.29 0.65 12.42
C ARG A 7 17.31 -0.34 11.87
N ALA A 8 17.49 -1.48 12.52
CA ALA A 8 18.41 -2.51 12.05
C ALA A 8 18.00 -3.14 10.71
N LEU A 9 16.73 -3.08 10.38
CA LEU A 9 16.20 -3.58 9.10
C LEU A 9 16.24 -2.55 7.99
N LEU A 10 16.57 -1.28 8.32
CA LEU A 10 16.38 -0.15 7.43
C LEU A 10 17.66 0.28 6.74
N PRO A 11 17.64 0.54 5.43
CA PRO A 11 18.67 1.36 4.79
C PRO A 11 18.56 2.81 5.29
N ASP A 12 19.56 3.62 5.01
CA ASP A 12 19.60 5.03 5.44
C ASP A 12 18.34 5.82 5.09
N THR A 13 17.72 5.48 3.97
CA THR A 13 16.42 6.06 3.56
C THR A 13 15.41 4.97 3.29
N TYR A 14 14.37 4.88 4.10
CA TYR A 14 13.30 3.88 3.97
C TYR A 14 11.93 4.49 3.66
N ILE A 15 11.72 5.76 3.99
CA ILE A 15 10.54 6.54 3.58
C ILE A 15 11.01 7.66 2.68
N VAL A 16 10.36 7.81 1.54
CA VAL A 16 10.61 8.89 0.59
C VAL A 16 9.36 9.75 0.43
N GLU A 17 9.57 11.03 0.25
CA GLU A 17 8.51 12.00 -0.04
C GLU A 17 8.57 12.40 -1.51
N GLY A 18 7.41 12.67 -2.07
CA GLY A 18 7.32 13.11 -3.46
C GLY A 18 5.88 13.31 -3.90
N HIS A 19 5.73 13.78 -5.11
CA HIS A 19 4.44 14.02 -5.74
C HIS A 19 4.00 12.76 -6.51
N TRP A 20 3.62 11.74 -5.77
CA TRP A 20 3.23 10.44 -6.33
C TRP A 20 1.83 10.48 -6.94
N ASN A 21 0.98 11.35 -6.40
CA ASN A 21 -0.41 11.52 -6.78
C ASN A 21 -0.67 12.97 -7.18
N GLY A 22 -0.20 13.35 -8.38
CA GLY A 22 -0.38 14.71 -8.87
C GLY A 22 0.37 15.76 -8.06
N GLU A 23 -0.32 16.81 -7.60
CA GLU A 23 0.28 17.92 -6.86
C GLU A 23 0.46 17.67 -5.36
N HIS A 24 -0.15 16.62 -4.84
CA HIS A 24 -0.08 16.32 -3.41
C HIS A 24 1.27 15.72 -3.01
N LEU A 25 1.89 16.28 -1.99
CA LEU A 25 3.07 15.71 -1.38
C LEU A 25 2.66 14.48 -0.57
N GLY A 26 3.17 13.32 -0.95
CA GLY A 26 2.89 12.05 -0.28
C GLY A 26 4.15 11.37 0.22
N ARG A 27 3.99 10.40 1.10
CA ARG A 27 5.08 9.58 1.64
C ARG A 27 4.85 8.13 1.26
N LYS A 28 5.90 7.45 0.86
CA LYS A 28 5.86 6.01 0.60
C LYS A 28 7.16 5.35 1.06
N THR A 29 7.16 4.03 1.16
CA THR A 29 8.38 3.28 1.40
C THR A 29 9.34 3.42 0.22
N ALA A 30 10.62 3.53 0.51
CA ALA A 30 11.65 3.49 -0.51
C ALA A 30 11.62 2.14 -1.24
N THR A 31 12.15 2.13 -2.47
CA THR A 31 12.25 0.93 -3.29
C THR A 31 13.71 0.68 -3.66
N ARG A 32 14.00 -0.57 -3.99
CA ARG A 32 15.29 -1.00 -4.52
C ARG A 32 15.10 -1.68 -5.87
N PRO A 33 16.12 -1.72 -6.75
CA PRO A 33 16.02 -2.43 -8.02
C PRO A 33 15.66 -3.90 -7.83
N HIS A 34 14.90 -4.43 -8.77
CA HIS A 34 14.53 -5.84 -8.82
C HIS A 34 14.50 -6.31 -10.27
N GLU A 35 15.04 -7.48 -10.52
CA GLU A 35 15.17 -8.03 -11.89
C GLU A 35 13.82 -8.43 -12.49
N TYR A 36 12.93 -8.97 -11.65
CA TYR A 36 11.66 -9.46 -12.12
C TYR A 36 10.57 -8.37 -12.11
N LYS A 37 9.82 -8.33 -13.18
CA LYS A 37 8.55 -7.58 -13.29
C LYS A 37 7.52 -8.51 -13.93
N ASN A 38 6.29 -8.51 -13.39
CA ASN A 38 5.19 -9.29 -13.96
C ASN A 38 4.97 -8.88 -15.44
N PRO A 39 5.03 -9.81 -16.40
CA PRO A 39 4.86 -9.49 -17.81
C PRO A 39 3.51 -8.85 -18.15
N GLY A 40 2.48 -9.08 -17.34
CA GLY A 40 1.17 -8.47 -17.51
C GLY A 40 1.07 -7.03 -17.07
N PHE A 41 2.10 -6.48 -16.42
CA PHE A 41 2.11 -5.09 -15.99
C PHE A 41 2.48 -4.14 -17.13
N PRO A 42 1.95 -2.89 -17.11
CA PRO A 42 2.31 -1.87 -18.09
C PRO A 42 3.82 -1.64 -18.18
N ALA A 43 4.28 -1.25 -19.37
CA ALA A 43 5.71 -1.05 -19.63
C ALA A 43 6.34 0.02 -18.74
N HIS A 44 5.57 1.05 -18.33
CA HIS A 44 6.07 2.14 -17.48
C HIS A 44 6.25 1.74 -16.01
N PHE A 45 5.74 0.57 -15.58
CA PHE A 45 5.96 0.11 -14.20
C PHE A 45 7.45 -0.16 -13.98
N PRO A 46 8.05 0.39 -12.92
CA PRO A 46 9.47 0.19 -12.66
C PRO A 46 9.79 -1.24 -12.23
N ARG A 47 11.01 -1.67 -12.48
CA ARG A 47 11.54 -2.93 -11.95
C ARG A 47 12.13 -2.70 -10.57
N THR A 48 11.25 -2.49 -9.61
CA THR A 48 11.62 -2.21 -8.22
C THR A 48 10.75 -2.98 -7.26
N ARG A 49 11.22 -3.11 -6.03
CA ARG A 49 10.44 -3.64 -4.92
C ARG A 49 10.65 -2.79 -3.68
N CYS A 50 9.71 -2.86 -2.75
CA CYS A 50 9.82 -2.18 -1.46
C CYS A 50 11.09 -2.63 -0.72
N VAL A 51 11.78 -1.71 -0.04
CA VAL A 51 12.97 -2.03 0.77
C VAL A 51 12.68 -2.99 1.91
N PHE A 52 11.44 -3.05 2.38
CA PHE A 52 11.01 -3.98 3.43
C PHE A 52 10.64 -5.38 2.93
N ALA A 53 10.61 -5.60 1.62
CA ALA A 53 10.34 -6.93 1.08
C ALA A 53 11.55 -7.83 1.22
N ASP A 54 11.36 -9.04 1.75
CA ASP A 54 12.40 -10.04 1.83
C ASP A 54 12.65 -10.70 0.46
N SER A 55 13.52 -11.72 0.42
CA SER A 55 13.89 -12.39 -0.83
C SER A 55 12.72 -13.08 -1.56
N VAL A 56 11.66 -13.44 -0.84
CA VAL A 56 10.46 -14.07 -1.40
C VAL A 56 9.27 -13.11 -1.52
N GLY A 57 9.43 -11.86 -1.12
CA GLY A 57 8.43 -10.81 -1.27
C GLY A 57 7.56 -10.54 -0.04
N PHE A 58 7.82 -11.18 1.10
CA PHE A 58 7.11 -10.89 2.34
C PHE A 58 7.63 -9.63 3.01
N CYS A 59 6.75 -8.91 3.70
CA CYS A 59 7.09 -7.67 4.39
C CYS A 59 7.81 -7.95 5.71
N GLU A 60 9.02 -7.44 5.88
CA GLU A 60 9.80 -7.57 7.12
C GLU A 60 9.13 -6.87 8.32
N LEU A 61 8.41 -5.78 8.08
CA LEU A 61 7.65 -5.08 9.13
C LEU A 61 6.53 -5.95 9.69
N GLU A 62 5.84 -6.67 8.82
CA GLU A 62 4.80 -7.61 9.21
C GLU A 62 5.38 -8.82 9.97
N LYS A 63 6.49 -9.35 9.50
CA LYS A 63 7.17 -10.46 10.18
C LYS A 63 7.58 -10.07 11.59
N LEU A 64 8.12 -8.86 11.76
CA LEU A 64 8.49 -8.35 13.09
C LEU A 64 7.28 -8.24 14.01
N ALA A 65 6.18 -7.66 13.52
CA ALA A 65 4.95 -7.53 14.31
C ALA A 65 4.40 -8.90 14.75
N ARG A 66 4.32 -9.83 13.82
CA ARG A 66 3.87 -11.20 14.11
C ARG A 66 4.77 -11.91 15.13
N GLY A 67 6.07 -11.73 15.03
CA GLY A 67 7.05 -12.29 15.97
C GLY A 67 6.90 -11.73 17.39
N ARG A 68 6.33 -10.54 17.54
CA ARG A 68 6.06 -9.90 18.82
C ARG A 68 4.63 -10.13 19.33
N GLY A 69 3.81 -10.87 18.61
CA GLY A 69 2.41 -11.06 18.96
C GLY A 69 1.55 -9.81 18.78
N GLU A 70 2.00 -8.85 17.97
CA GLU A 70 1.29 -7.61 17.69
C GLU A 70 0.50 -7.71 16.39
N HIS A 71 -0.39 -6.72 16.13
CA HIS A 71 -1.14 -6.70 14.88
C HIS A 71 -0.18 -6.63 13.68
N PRO A 72 -0.38 -7.44 12.62
CA PRO A 72 0.55 -7.54 11.49
C PRO A 72 0.88 -6.20 10.81
N TRP A 73 0.00 -5.23 10.89
CA TRP A 73 0.12 -3.95 10.19
C TRP A 73 0.60 -2.79 11.07
N ILE A 74 0.87 -3.05 12.35
CA ILE A 74 1.17 -1.99 13.34
C ILE A 74 2.39 -1.13 12.94
N TYR A 75 3.38 -1.72 12.28
CA TYR A 75 4.59 -1.02 11.83
C TYR A 75 4.53 -0.58 10.37
N LYS A 76 3.51 -1.02 9.63
CA LYS A 76 3.38 -0.66 8.22
C LYS A 76 2.94 0.79 8.05
N PRO A 77 3.49 1.50 7.05
CA PRO A 77 2.91 2.77 6.64
C PRO A 77 1.44 2.61 6.29
N PHE A 78 0.66 3.65 6.57
CA PHE A 78 -0.79 3.66 6.37
C PHE A 78 -1.21 3.16 4.98
N THR A 79 -0.56 3.65 3.93
CA THR A 79 -0.85 3.29 2.54
C THR A 79 -0.59 1.81 2.24
N CYS A 80 0.32 1.16 2.95
CA CYS A 80 0.66 -0.24 2.71
C CYS A 80 -0.47 -1.21 3.07
N TRP A 81 -1.26 -0.89 4.09
CA TRP A 81 -2.36 -1.75 4.49
C TRP A 81 -3.73 -1.22 4.06
N LEU A 82 -3.87 0.10 3.85
CA LEU A 82 -5.13 0.70 3.41
C LEU A 82 -5.40 0.44 1.92
N PHE A 83 -4.37 0.48 1.09
CA PHE A 83 -4.52 0.24 -0.34
C PHE A 83 -5.26 -1.09 -0.62
N PRO A 84 -6.25 -1.19 -1.49
CA PRO A 84 -6.65 -0.20 -2.51
C PRO A 84 -7.79 0.74 -2.10
N LEU A 85 -8.17 0.80 -0.84
CA LEU A 85 -9.18 1.74 -0.36
C LEU A 85 -8.68 3.17 -0.48
N GLU A 86 -9.59 4.09 -0.72
CA GLU A 86 -9.34 5.53 -0.65
C GLU A 86 -10.11 6.12 0.54
N LEU A 87 -9.70 7.30 0.97
CA LEU A 87 -10.40 8.06 2.01
C LEU A 87 -10.90 9.38 1.45
N ASP A 88 -12.16 9.70 1.75
CA ASP A 88 -12.73 11.05 1.59
C ASP A 88 -12.85 11.65 2.99
N GLY A 89 -11.85 12.46 3.37
CA GLY A 89 -11.66 12.81 4.77
C GLY A 89 -11.35 11.55 5.59
N ASP A 90 -12.21 11.25 6.56
CA ASP A 90 -12.10 10.04 7.39
C ASP A 90 -12.98 8.89 6.89
N LYS A 91 -13.73 9.11 5.82
CA LYS A 91 -14.67 8.14 5.29
C LYS A 91 -14.01 7.20 4.27
N PRO A 92 -14.01 5.89 4.51
CA PRO A 92 -13.49 4.95 3.54
C PRO A 92 -14.37 4.88 2.29
N CYS A 93 -13.71 4.87 1.13
CA CYS A 93 -14.32 4.77 -0.18
C CYS A 93 -13.86 3.50 -0.89
N PRO A 94 -14.67 2.95 -1.81
CA PRO A 94 -14.29 1.75 -2.53
C PRO A 94 -13.02 1.96 -3.37
N PRO A 95 -12.32 0.87 -3.73
CA PRO A 95 -11.22 0.95 -4.68
C PRO A 95 -11.65 1.64 -5.97
N PRO A 96 -10.83 2.55 -6.51
CA PRO A 96 -11.22 3.31 -7.70
C PRO A 96 -11.27 2.42 -8.93
N VAL A 97 -12.27 2.63 -9.77
CA VAL A 97 -12.33 2.03 -11.11
C VAL A 97 -11.51 2.85 -12.12
N ARG A 98 -11.18 4.08 -11.76
CA ARG A 98 -10.36 4.99 -12.55
C ARG A 98 -9.68 5.99 -11.64
N GLN A 99 -8.35 6.03 -11.67
CA GLN A 99 -7.57 6.98 -10.86
C GLN A 99 -7.35 8.26 -11.64
N GLN A 100 -7.97 9.35 -11.20
CA GLN A 100 -7.89 10.65 -11.87
C GLN A 100 -6.50 11.29 -11.75
N ASP A 101 -5.78 10.97 -10.71
CA ASP A 101 -4.46 11.52 -10.38
C ASP A 101 -3.28 10.70 -10.92
N ASP A 102 -3.51 9.59 -11.61
CA ASP A 102 -2.43 8.82 -12.22
C ASP A 102 -1.97 9.51 -13.51
N PRO A 103 -0.69 9.94 -13.59
CA PRO A 103 -0.19 10.68 -14.75
C PRO A 103 -0.09 9.83 -16.03
N TYR A 104 -0.09 8.52 -15.92
CA TYR A 104 -0.04 7.59 -17.07
C TYR A 104 -1.42 7.14 -17.53
N ARG A 105 -2.48 7.68 -16.95
CA ARG A 105 -3.84 7.26 -17.25
C ARG A 105 -4.22 7.48 -18.71
N THR A 106 -4.77 6.42 -19.31
CA THR A 106 -5.33 6.44 -20.67
C THR A 106 -6.66 5.69 -20.68
N ALA A 107 -7.32 5.63 -21.82
CA ALA A 107 -8.55 4.83 -21.97
C ALA A 107 -8.28 3.33 -21.73
N ALA A 108 -7.10 2.85 -22.11
CA ALA A 108 -6.69 1.44 -21.93
C ALA A 108 -6.06 1.17 -20.56
N TYR A 109 -5.63 2.22 -19.86
CA TYR A 109 -4.98 2.12 -18.56
C TYR A 109 -5.66 3.10 -17.58
N PRO A 110 -6.68 2.64 -16.83
CA PRO A 110 -7.44 3.51 -15.92
C PRO A 110 -6.66 3.97 -14.67
N GLY A 111 -5.50 3.42 -14.39
CA GLY A 111 -4.65 3.78 -13.28
C GLY A 111 -4.03 2.58 -12.59
N TYR A 112 -3.03 2.83 -11.75
CA TYR A 112 -2.23 1.80 -11.06
C TYR A 112 -3.10 0.82 -10.26
N ALA A 113 -4.06 1.32 -9.49
CA ALA A 113 -4.89 0.49 -8.63
C ALA A 113 -5.68 -0.57 -9.40
N THR A 114 -6.03 -0.30 -10.65
CA THR A 114 -6.81 -1.22 -11.47
C THR A 114 -5.98 -2.37 -12.07
N GLN A 115 -4.66 -2.27 -12.00
CA GLN A 115 -3.73 -3.25 -12.59
C GLN A 115 -3.20 -4.25 -11.57
N VAL A 116 -3.32 -3.96 -10.28
CA VAL A 116 -2.86 -4.87 -9.22
C VAL A 116 -3.99 -5.77 -8.75
N GLY A 117 -3.65 -6.98 -8.29
CA GLY A 117 -4.64 -8.00 -7.93
C GLY A 117 -5.67 -7.56 -6.90
N CYS A 118 -5.24 -6.80 -5.88
CA CYS A 118 -6.13 -6.33 -4.82
C CYS A 118 -7.05 -5.15 -5.23
N GLY A 119 -6.69 -4.42 -6.30
CA GLY A 119 -7.47 -3.28 -6.79
C GLY A 119 -8.26 -3.55 -8.06
N ARG A 120 -8.06 -4.72 -8.67
CA ARG A 120 -8.74 -5.09 -9.92
C ARG A 120 -10.21 -5.40 -9.66
N HIS A 121 -11.09 -4.77 -10.43
CA HIS A 121 -12.51 -5.05 -10.36
C HIS A 121 -12.83 -6.47 -10.83
N ASP A 122 -13.59 -7.20 -10.03
CA ASP A 122 -14.09 -8.53 -10.36
C ASP A 122 -15.63 -8.52 -10.22
N PRO A 123 -16.37 -8.63 -11.33
CA PRO A 123 -17.84 -8.61 -11.28
C PRO A 123 -18.44 -9.81 -10.54
N GLU A 124 -17.69 -10.89 -10.38
CA GLU A 124 -18.11 -12.09 -9.64
C GLU A 124 -17.56 -12.12 -8.21
N GLY A 125 -16.76 -11.11 -7.84
CA GLY A 125 -16.15 -11.01 -6.53
C GLY A 125 -17.13 -10.53 -5.45
N LEU A 126 -16.65 -10.56 -4.20
CA LEU A 126 -17.41 -10.03 -3.07
C LEU A 126 -17.54 -8.51 -3.18
N PRO A 127 -18.63 -7.92 -2.63
CA PRO A 127 -18.70 -6.48 -2.44
C PRO A 127 -17.47 -5.97 -1.68
N TRP A 128 -16.99 -4.78 -2.05
CA TRP A 128 -15.74 -4.25 -1.51
C TRP A 128 -15.69 -4.17 0.02
N ARG A 129 -16.83 -3.91 0.67
CA ARG A 129 -16.88 -3.85 2.14
C ARG A 129 -16.64 -5.21 2.80
N LEU A 130 -17.00 -6.28 2.12
CA LEU A 130 -16.73 -7.64 2.60
C LEU A 130 -15.31 -8.09 2.24
N ALA A 131 -14.89 -7.81 1.01
CA ALA A 131 -13.54 -8.18 0.55
C ALA A 131 -12.45 -7.50 1.38
N LEU A 132 -12.69 -6.25 1.81
CA LEU A 132 -11.74 -5.42 2.54
C LEU A 132 -12.15 -5.19 4.01
N GLU A 133 -12.90 -6.13 4.57
CA GLU A 133 -13.39 -6.04 5.95
C GLU A 133 -12.27 -5.87 6.97
N LYS A 134 -11.14 -6.56 6.79
CA LYS A 134 -10.01 -6.48 7.71
C LYS A 134 -9.41 -5.07 7.74
N GLU A 135 -9.25 -4.47 6.58
CA GLU A 135 -8.74 -3.10 6.42
C GLU A 135 -9.69 -2.09 7.05
N LEU A 136 -10.99 -2.23 6.80
CA LEU A 136 -12.01 -1.36 7.39
C LEU A 136 -12.06 -1.47 8.90
N ARG A 137 -11.94 -2.69 9.43
CA ARG A 137 -11.91 -2.93 10.88
C ARG A 137 -10.69 -2.28 11.52
N TYR A 138 -9.52 -2.48 10.94
CA TYR A 138 -8.29 -1.89 11.45
C TYR A 138 -8.31 -0.37 11.40
N LEU A 139 -8.86 0.20 10.33
CA LEU A 139 -9.06 1.65 10.21
C LEU A 139 -9.95 2.19 11.34
N ALA A 140 -11.06 1.51 11.64
CA ALA A 140 -11.97 1.91 12.71
C ALA A 140 -11.30 1.83 14.10
N GLU A 141 -10.53 0.78 14.36
CA GLU A 141 -9.77 0.62 15.61
C GLU A 141 -8.73 1.75 15.79
N ARG A 142 -7.99 2.07 14.72
CA ARG A 142 -7.00 3.15 14.74
C ARG A 142 -7.65 4.51 14.96
N SER A 143 -8.77 4.78 14.33
CA SER A 143 -9.52 6.04 14.50
C SER A 143 -10.05 6.19 15.92
N ALA A 144 -10.48 5.11 16.57
CA ALA A 144 -10.93 5.13 17.96
C ALA A 144 -9.78 5.42 18.93
N GLU A 145 -8.57 4.86 18.67
CA GLU A 145 -7.37 5.15 19.48
C GLU A 145 -6.94 6.62 19.35
N ASP A 146 -7.01 7.18 18.15
CA ASP A 146 -6.63 8.58 17.90
C ASP A 146 -7.63 9.58 18.50
N SER A 147 -8.85 9.16 18.85
CA SER A 147 -9.89 9.98 19.46
C SER A 147 -9.77 10.08 20.98
N ASP A 148 -8.98 9.23 21.58
CA ASP A 148 -8.68 9.23 23.01
C ASP A 148 -7.39 10.02 23.27
#